data_fa098bcf99fd88e5050b69345a08cbd2
#
_entry.id   fa098bcf99fd88e5050b69345a08cbd2
#
_cell.length_a   1.000
_cell.length_b   1.000
_cell.length_c   1.000
_cell.angle_alpha   90.00
_cell.angle_beta   90.00
_cell.angle_gamma   90.00
#
_symmetry.space_group_name_H-M   'P 1'
#
loop_
_entity.id
_entity.type
_entity.pdbx_description
1 polymer ?
#
loop_
_entity_poly.entity_id
_entity_poly.type
_entity_poly.pdbx_seq_one_letter_code
_entity_poly.pdbx_strand_id
1 'polypeptide(L)'
;ESLKVHVADRGSRALSPSGAAYSEDRAPCTHRDSERQAFWGELHVHSSLSMDAWLWDVRNGPDETYRFAKGEETFLPPLDESGNPTRAARLERPLDFAALTDHASFQGEVALCSRPNSPRYDSEACRTFRAETPIEESPLGDFGVRMSVLARALDPTSTLTTRNAELCGDSDGDACRASMKTVWEEQQAAAERHYDRSEKCRFTSLHAYEYTATPGLAKVHHNVIFRNAVVPASPIAWVDEPDVYGLWQDLSEQCLEAGTGCD
;
A
#
# COMPACT_ATOMS: atom_id res chain seq x y z
N GLU A 1 23.15 -25.45 21.23
CA GLU A 1 23.98 -24.55 20.40
C GLU A 1 23.24 -23.23 20.27
N SER A 2 23.91 -22.19 20.80
CA SER A 2 23.37 -20.82 20.87
C SER A 2 23.53 -20.15 19.50
N LEU A 3 22.44 -19.75 18.88
CA LEU A 3 22.43 -18.95 17.64
C LEU A 3 23.05 -17.59 17.95
N LYS A 4 24.32 -17.37 17.57
CA LYS A 4 24.91 -16.04 17.63
C LYS A 4 24.43 -15.23 16.45
N VAL A 5 23.47 -14.33 16.68
CA VAL A 5 23.12 -13.29 15.75
C VAL A 5 24.29 -12.30 15.70
N HIS A 6 25.07 -12.32 14.63
CA HIS A 6 26.03 -11.27 14.35
C HIS A 6 25.27 -10.02 13.88
N VAL A 7 25.03 -9.09 14.78
CA VAL A 7 24.70 -7.71 14.39
C VAL A 7 26.02 -7.09 13.88
N ALA A 8 26.17 -7.02 12.57
CA ALA A 8 27.25 -6.26 11.98
C ALA A 8 27.06 -4.79 12.36
N ASP A 9 28.06 -4.23 13.04
CA ASP A 9 28.17 -2.77 13.27
C ASP A 9 28.35 -2.10 11.88
N ARG A 10 27.25 -1.68 11.29
CA ARG A 10 27.25 -0.91 10.06
C ARG A 10 27.47 0.54 10.44
N GLY A 11 28.74 0.94 10.46
CA GLY A 11 29.09 2.36 10.48
C GLY A 11 28.30 3.12 9.41
N SER A 12 27.95 4.33 9.70
CA SER A 12 26.99 5.28 9.15
C SER A 12 27.02 5.57 7.62
N ARG A 13 27.30 4.59 6.78
CA ARG A 13 27.10 4.61 5.33
C ARG A 13 26.43 3.31 4.94
N ALA A 14 25.13 3.38 4.66
CA ALA A 14 24.47 2.29 3.94
C ALA A 14 25.11 2.23 2.54
N LEU A 15 25.97 1.25 2.36
CA LEU A 15 26.40 0.87 1.01
C LEU A 15 25.33 -0.09 0.50
N SER A 16 24.77 0.20 -0.68
CA SER A 16 24.05 -0.83 -1.42
C SER A 16 24.99 -2.02 -1.66
N PRO A 17 24.50 -3.23 -1.86
CA PRO A 17 25.32 -4.39 -2.20
C PRO A 17 26.23 -4.16 -3.41
N SER A 18 25.86 -3.26 -4.32
CA SER A 18 26.67 -2.82 -5.47
C SER A 18 27.75 -1.79 -5.13
N GLY A 19 27.86 -1.34 -3.89
CA GLY A 19 28.78 -0.27 -3.48
C GLY A 19 28.31 1.13 -3.86
N ALA A 20 27.14 1.31 -4.47
CA ALA A 20 26.55 2.62 -4.70
C ALA A 20 26.07 3.23 -3.38
N ALA A 21 26.48 4.47 -3.08
CA ALA A 21 26.01 5.18 -1.90
C ALA A 21 24.69 5.89 -2.25
N TYR A 22 23.60 5.53 -1.60
CA TYR A 22 22.41 6.37 -1.59
C TYR A 22 22.67 7.57 -0.68
N SER A 23 22.57 8.77 -1.21
CA SER A 23 22.62 10.00 -0.42
C SER A 23 21.27 10.69 -0.52
N GLU A 24 20.60 10.85 0.60
CA GLU A 24 19.41 11.67 0.67
C GLU A 24 19.82 13.15 0.67
N ASP A 25 19.34 13.91 -0.33
CA ASP A 25 19.53 15.35 -0.37
C ASP A 25 18.49 16.03 0.53
N ARG A 26 18.88 16.26 1.77
CA ARG A 26 18.07 16.96 2.77
C ARG A 26 18.89 17.85 3.68
N ALA A 27 18.27 18.91 4.19
CA ALA A 27 18.87 19.75 5.21
C ALA A 27 19.05 18.98 6.53
N PRO A 28 20.18 19.18 7.26
CA PRO A 28 20.31 18.64 8.61
C PRO A 28 19.20 19.17 9.54
N CYS A 29 18.63 18.30 10.37
CA CYS A 29 17.61 18.72 11.33
C CYS A 29 18.21 19.67 12.38
N THR A 30 17.58 20.84 12.58
CA THR A 30 18.02 21.83 13.59
C THR A 30 17.80 21.37 15.02
N HIS A 31 16.84 20.48 15.24
CA HIS A 31 16.49 19.94 16.56
C HIS A 31 17.02 18.51 16.73
N ARG A 32 18.30 18.31 16.42
CA ARG A 32 18.95 17.05 16.68
C ARG A 32 19.38 17.00 18.15
N ASP A 33 18.77 16.06 18.89
CA ASP A 33 19.21 15.73 20.23
C ASP A 33 20.26 14.61 20.17
N SER A 34 21.29 14.67 21.00
CA SER A 34 22.28 13.58 21.16
C SER A 34 21.67 12.39 21.91
N GLU A 35 20.65 12.62 22.69
CA GLU A 35 19.89 11.60 23.41
C GLU A 35 18.78 11.01 22.50
N ARG A 36 18.30 9.84 22.90
CA ARG A 36 17.18 9.18 22.16
C ARG A 36 15.89 9.94 22.41
N GLN A 37 15.20 10.31 21.34
CA GLN A 37 13.88 10.89 21.37
C GLN A 37 12.82 9.84 21.07
N ALA A 38 11.61 10.02 21.62
CA ALA A 38 10.46 9.22 21.26
C ALA A 38 9.72 9.86 20.08
N PHE A 39 9.49 9.10 19.03
CA PHE A 39 8.68 9.47 17.88
C PHE A 39 7.41 8.62 17.85
N TRP A 40 6.29 9.22 17.44
CA TRP A 40 5.01 8.52 17.28
C TRP A 40 4.60 8.53 15.83
N GLY A 41 4.32 7.38 15.31
CA GLY A 41 3.90 7.23 13.92
C GLY A 41 3.08 5.99 13.71
N GLU A 42 2.66 5.79 12.48
CA GLU A 42 1.88 4.64 12.06
C GLU A 42 2.55 3.98 10.85
N LEU A 43 2.71 2.68 10.93
CA LEU A 43 3.34 1.85 9.87
C LEU A 43 2.34 0.89 9.22
N HIS A 44 1.05 1.05 9.50
CA HIS A 44 -0.02 0.26 8.92
C HIS A 44 -1.23 1.15 8.64
N VAL A 45 -1.22 1.82 7.49
CA VAL A 45 -2.25 2.78 7.08
C VAL A 45 -2.73 2.44 5.68
N HIS A 46 -4.06 2.44 5.50
CA HIS A 46 -4.69 2.18 4.21
C HIS A 46 -5.40 3.43 3.68
N SER A 47 -5.22 3.71 2.40
CA SER A 47 -5.94 4.74 1.66
C SER A 47 -7.10 4.12 0.86
N SER A 48 -7.82 4.94 0.12
CA SER A 48 -8.86 4.47 -0.81
C SER A 48 -8.35 3.60 -1.97
N LEU A 49 -7.04 3.42 -2.08
CA LEU A 49 -6.43 2.51 -3.06
C LEU A 49 -6.33 1.08 -2.54
N SER A 50 -6.52 0.88 -1.24
CA SER A 50 -6.63 -0.44 -0.63
C SER A 50 -8.03 -1.00 -0.77
N MET A 51 -8.14 -2.28 -1.10
CA MET A 51 -9.43 -2.93 -1.36
C MET A 51 -10.39 -2.86 -0.18
N ASP A 52 -9.90 -3.10 1.02
CA ASP A 52 -10.68 -3.09 2.26
C ASP A 52 -11.13 -1.67 2.63
N ALA A 53 -10.23 -0.70 2.58
CA ALA A 53 -10.56 0.68 2.86
C ALA A 53 -11.64 1.21 1.90
N TRP A 54 -11.53 0.90 0.60
CA TRP A 54 -12.56 1.25 -0.37
C TRP A 54 -13.92 0.61 -0.05
N LEU A 55 -13.91 -0.68 0.28
CA LEU A 55 -15.13 -1.42 0.63
C LEU A 55 -15.78 -0.94 1.92
N TRP A 56 -15.01 -0.34 2.82
CA TRP A 56 -15.49 0.36 4.02
C TRP A 56 -15.75 1.86 3.78
N ASP A 57 -15.94 2.24 2.53
CA ASP A 57 -16.28 3.59 2.09
C ASP A 57 -15.25 4.67 2.43
N VAL A 58 -14.01 4.31 2.69
CA VAL A 58 -12.91 5.29 2.74
C VAL A 58 -12.66 5.83 1.32
N ARG A 59 -12.64 7.17 1.20
CA ARG A 59 -12.42 7.86 -0.08
C ARG A 59 -11.17 8.74 -0.04
N ASN A 60 -10.46 8.72 1.06
CA ASN A 60 -9.20 9.44 1.22
C ASN A 60 -8.09 8.78 0.42
N GLY A 61 -7.56 9.46 -0.56
CA GLY A 61 -6.40 9.02 -1.33
C GLY A 61 -5.09 9.17 -0.55
N PRO A 62 -3.95 8.85 -1.17
CA PRO A 62 -2.64 8.93 -0.52
C PRO A 62 -2.31 10.32 0.06
N ASP A 63 -2.59 11.40 -0.65
CA ASP A 63 -2.32 12.76 -0.17
C ASP A 63 -3.17 13.13 1.04
N GLU A 64 -4.48 12.83 1.01
CA GLU A 64 -5.40 13.06 2.13
C GLU A 64 -4.97 12.25 3.36
N THR A 65 -4.52 11.03 3.16
CA THR A 65 -4.04 10.15 4.23
C THR A 65 -2.81 10.74 4.92
N TYR A 66 -1.82 11.22 4.17
CA TYR A 66 -0.65 11.88 4.76
C TYR A 66 -0.99 13.23 5.41
N ARG A 67 -1.93 14.00 4.84
CA ARG A 67 -2.42 15.24 5.48
C ARG A 67 -3.09 14.95 6.82
N PHE A 68 -3.93 13.92 6.88
CA PHE A 68 -4.54 13.46 8.12
C PHE A 68 -3.48 13.05 9.15
N ALA A 69 -2.48 12.26 8.75
CA ALA A 69 -1.37 11.87 9.61
C ALA A 69 -0.63 13.10 10.20
N LYS A 70 -0.52 14.18 9.43
CA LYS A 70 0.05 15.46 9.89
C LYS A 70 -0.91 16.33 10.70
N GLY A 71 -2.10 15.83 11.04
CA GLY A 71 -3.10 16.51 11.87
C GLY A 71 -3.97 17.51 11.11
N GLU A 72 -4.06 17.43 9.79
CA GLU A 72 -5.05 18.18 9.03
C GLU A 72 -6.42 17.49 9.12
N GLU A 73 -7.50 18.28 8.98
CA GLU A 73 -8.85 17.73 8.95
C GLU A 73 -9.10 16.96 7.66
N THR A 74 -9.78 15.84 7.79
CA THR A 74 -10.29 15.05 6.66
C THR A 74 -11.72 14.61 6.94
N PHE A 75 -12.34 13.95 5.96
CA PHE A 75 -13.67 13.41 6.10
C PHE A 75 -13.65 11.87 5.96
N LEU A 76 -14.42 11.23 6.82
CA LEU A 76 -14.56 9.77 6.91
C LEU A 76 -16.02 9.36 6.63
N PRO A 77 -16.28 8.08 6.33
CA PRO A 77 -17.65 7.55 6.20
C PRO A 77 -18.54 7.91 7.41
N PRO A 78 -19.87 7.93 7.23
CA PRO A 78 -20.63 7.48 6.05
C PRO A 78 -20.55 8.44 4.86
N LEU A 79 -20.88 7.91 3.67
CA LEU A 79 -21.00 8.70 2.46
C LEU A 79 -22.39 9.34 2.37
N ASP A 80 -22.48 10.52 1.73
CA ASP A 80 -23.73 11.14 1.29
C ASP A 80 -24.26 10.50 0.00
N GLU A 81 -25.41 10.98 -0.49
CA GLU A 81 -26.03 10.51 -1.72
C GLU A 81 -25.16 10.73 -2.97
N SER A 82 -24.19 11.63 -2.89
CA SER A 82 -23.21 11.92 -3.94
C SER A 82 -21.92 11.11 -3.81
N GLY A 83 -21.81 10.26 -2.78
CA GLY A 83 -20.63 9.42 -2.51
C GLY A 83 -19.49 10.16 -1.78
N ASN A 84 -19.76 11.31 -1.17
CA ASN A 84 -18.75 12.06 -0.42
C ASN A 84 -18.77 11.68 1.07
N PRO A 85 -17.60 11.50 1.71
CA PRO A 85 -17.51 11.28 3.15
C PRO A 85 -18.06 12.50 3.94
N THR A 86 -18.79 12.25 5.02
CA THR A 86 -19.53 13.32 5.75
C THR A 86 -19.03 13.60 7.15
N ARG A 87 -18.27 12.70 7.75
CA ARG A 87 -17.83 12.85 9.14
C ARG A 87 -16.43 13.45 9.20
N ALA A 88 -16.32 14.71 9.63
CA ALA A 88 -15.04 15.35 9.89
C ALA A 88 -14.23 14.59 10.95
N ALA A 89 -12.94 14.43 10.71
CA ALA A 89 -11.99 13.79 11.60
C ALA A 89 -10.64 14.51 11.56
N ARG A 90 -9.98 14.57 12.72
CA ARG A 90 -8.66 15.15 12.87
C ARG A 90 -7.92 14.48 14.01
N LEU A 91 -6.62 14.25 13.85
CA LEU A 91 -5.77 13.83 14.96
C LEU A 91 -5.50 15.02 15.90
N GLU A 92 -5.68 14.83 17.20
CA GLU A 92 -5.32 15.85 18.19
C GLU A 92 -3.81 16.13 18.20
N ARG A 93 -3.03 15.08 18.02
CA ARG A 93 -1.58 15.14 17.87
C ARG A 93 -1.17 14.64 16.48
N PRO A 94 -0.49 15.49 15.69
CA PRO A 94 0.15 15.02 14.46
C PRO A 94 1.13 13.88 14.72
N LEU A 95 1.25 12.96 13.77
CA LEU A 95 2.27 11.92 13.79
C LEU A 95 3.61 12.51 13.36
N ASP A 96 4.70 11.88 13.81
CA ASP A 96 6.07 12.23 13.40
C ASP A 96 6.46 11.48 12.13
N PHE A 97 5.85 10.32 11.86
CA PHE A 97 6.06 9.55 10.63
C PHE A 97 4.83 8.71 10.28
N ALA A 98 4.72 8.34 9.01
CA ALA A 98 3.73 7.36 8.55
C ALA A 98 4.23 6.58 7.33
N ALA A 99 3.83 5.32 7.24
CA ALA A 99 3.95 4.48 6.06
C ALA A 99 2.55 4.15 5.53
N LEU A 100 2.27 4.52 4.29
CA LEU A 100 1.05 4.10 3.61
C LEU A 100 1.28 2.69 3.07
N THR A 101 0.53 1.73 3.62
CA THR A 101 0.69 0.30 3.37
C THR A 101 -0.56 -0.31 2.75
N ASP A 102 -1.06 0.29 1.68
CA ASP A 102 -2.20 -0.27 0.95
C ASP A 102 -1.93 -1.71 0.53
N HIS A 103 -2.95 -2.55 0.57
CA HIS A 103 -2.86 -3.93 0.09
C HIS A 103 -2.40 -3.96 -1.37
N ALA A 104 -1.23 -4.51 -1.64
CA ALA A 104 -0.73 -4.69 -3.01
C ALA A 104 -1.65 -5.60 -3.85
N SER A 105 -2.23 -6.62 -3.20
CA SER A 105 -3.24 -7.46 -3.83
C SER A 105 -4.47 -6.62 -4.21
N PHE A 106 -4.88 -6.72 -5.47
CA PHE A 106 -6.06 -6.05 -6.03
C PHE A 106 -6.01 -4.51 -6.11
N GLN A 107 -4.89 -3.88 -5.78
CA GLN A 107 -4.75 -2.43 -5.87
C GLN A 107 -5.01 -1.90 -7.30
N GLY A 108 -4.57 -2.64 -8.31
CA GLY A 108 -4.85 -2.33 -9.71
C GLY A 108 -6.33 -2.43 -10.05
N GLU A 109 -7.02 -3.46 -9.57
CA GLU A 109 -8.45 -3.70 -9.74
C GLU A 109 -9.27 -2.60 -9.07
N VAL A 110 -8.92 -2.22 -7.85
CA VAL A 110 -9.55 -1.10 -7.14
C VAL A 110 -9.45 0.18 -7.98
N ALA A 111 -8.28 0.50 -8.50
CA ALA A 111 -8.09 1.69 -9.34
C ALA A 111 -8.88 1.61 -10.66
N LEU A 112 -8.93 0.44 -11.29
CA LEU A 112 -9.73 0.23 -12.51
C LEU A 112 -11.22 0.43 -12.25
N CYS A 113 -11.73 0.03 -11.08
CA CYS A 113 -13.14 0.12 -10.74
C CYS A 113 -13.56 1.43 -10.09
N SER A 114 -12.65 2.17 -9.46
CA SER A 114 -12.95 3.40 -8.71
C SER A 114 -12.80 4.68 -9.53
N ARG A 115 -12.09 4.65 -10.66
CA ARG A 115 -11.74 5.84 -11.44
C ARG A 115 -12.62 5.96 -12.68
N PRO A 116 -13.41 7.05 -12.80
CA PRO A 116 -14.35 7.22 -13.95
C PRO A 116 -13.69 7.16 -15.34
N ASN A 117 -12.40 7.52 -15.42
CA ASN A 117 -11.65 7.49 -16.68
C ASN A 117 -11.02 6.12 -16.99
N SER A 118 -11.23 5.14 -16.14
CA SER A 118 -10.72 3.78 -16.35
C SER A 118 -11.48 3.09 -17.50
N PRO A 119 -10.81 2.33 -18.36
CA PRO A 119 -11.46 1.59 -19.43
C PRO A 119 -12.38 0.47 -18.92
N ARG A 120 -12.29 0.13 -17.65
CA ARG A 120 -13.12 -0.91 -16.99
C ARG A 120 -14.22 -0.34 -16.10
N TYR A 121 -14.26 0.98 -15.90
CA TYR A 121 -15.17 1.64 -14.97
C TYR A 121 -16.63 1.20 -15.14
N ASP A 122 -17.12 1.12 -16.37
CA ASP A 122 -18.51 0.78 -16.70
C ASP A 122 -18.76 -0.73 -16.84
N SER A 123 -17.77 -1.60 -16.56
CA SER A 123 -17.99 -3.05 -16.56
C SER A 123 -18.97 -3.47 -15.46
N GLU A 124 -19.67 -4.59 -15.66
CA GLU A 124 -20.58 -5.14 -14.66
C GLU A 124 -19.87 -5.41 -13.32
N ALA A 125 -18.67 -5.99 -13.41
CA ALA A 125 -17.82 -6.24 -12.25
C ALA A 125 -17.52 -4.95 -11.46
N CYS A 126 -17.12 -3.87 -12.14
CA CYS A 126 -16.83 -2.61 -11.45
C CYS A 126 -18.08 -1.93 -10.88
N ARG A 127 -19.23 -2.01 -11.55
CA ARG A 127 -20.49 -1.53 -10.99
C ARG A 127 -20.90 -2.30 -9.74
N THR A 128 -20.73 -3.62 -9.73
CA THR A 128 -20.95 -4.45 -8.53
C THR A 128 -19.97 -4.08 -7.41
N PHE A 129 -18.70 -3.89 -7.74
CA PHE A 129 -17.69 -3.44 -6.76
C PHE A 129 -18.06 -2.10 -6.11
N ARG A 130 -18.63 -1.16 -6.87
CA ARG A 130 -19.10 0.14 -6.36
C ARG A 130 -20.51 0.11 -5.74
N ALA A 131 -21.13 -1.06 -5.62
CA ALA A 131 -22.52 -1.24 -5.16
C ALA A 131 -23.57 -0.48 -6.00
N GLU A 132 -23.32 -0.27 -7.29
CA GLU A 132 -24.28 0.35 -8.23
C GLU A 132 -25.27 -0.65 -8.81
N THR A 133 -25.04 -1.94 -8.63
CA THR A 133 -25.97 -3.02 -8.97
C THR A 133 -26.61 -3.56 -7.69
N PRO A 134 -27.90 -3.91 -7.70
CA PRO A 134 -28.52 -4.56 -6.59
C PRO A 134 -27.75 -5.87 -6.25
N ILE A 135 -27.35 -6.00 -5.00
CA ILE A 135 -26.71 -7.22 -4.51
C ILE A 135 -27.81 -8.12 -3.96
N GLU A 136 -28.00 -9.29 -4.59
CA GLU A 136 -28.95 -10.28 -4.08
C GLU A 136 -28.48 -10.77 -2.69
N GLU A 137 -29.42 -11.22 -1.87
CA GLU A 137 -29.11 -11.80 -0.56
C GLU A 137 -28.06 -12.92 -0.73
N SER A 138 -26.91 -12.74 -0.12
CA SER A 138 -25.80 -13.67 -0.18
C SER A 138 -25.32 -14.02 1.23
N PRO A 139 -24.93 -15.27 1.48
CA PRO A 139 -24.29 -15.65 2.75
C PRO A 139 -22.99 -14.86 3.03
N LEU A 140 -22.38 -14.28 1.99
CA LEU A 140 -21.18 -13.47 2.10
C LEU A 140 -21.46 -12.01 2.52
N GLY A 141 -22.75 -11.60 2.52
CA GLY A 141 -23.14 -10.21 2.71
C GLY A 141 -22.64 -9.30 1.58
N ASP A 142 -22.98 -8.03 1.68
CA ASP A 142 -22.62 -6.99 0.68
C ASP A 142 -21.10 -6.89 0.48
N PHE A 143 -20.34 -6.80 1.56
CA PHE A 143 -18.88 -6.74 1.53
C PHE A 143 -18.27 -7.94 0.78
N GLY A 144 -18.73 -9.15 1.09
CA GLY A 144 -18.19 -10.36 0.47
C GLY A 144 -18.50 -10.47 -1.02
N VAL A 145 -19.70 -10.04 -1.46
CA VAL A 145 -20.07 -10.00 -2.89
C VAL A 145 -19.21 -9.01 -3.63
N ARG A 146 -19.03 -7.79 -3.11
CA ARG A 146 -18.17 -6.76 -3.69
C ARG A 146 -16.70 -7.19 -3.72
N MET A 147 -16.23 -7.86 -2.68
CA MET A 147 -14.88 -8.41 -2.63
C MET A 147 -14.66 -9.52 -3.65
N SER A 148 -15.64 -10.39 -3.87
CA SER A 148 -15.56 -11.50 -4.82
C SER A 148 -15.39 -11.06 -6.28
N VAL A 149 -15.71 -9.81 -6.59
CA VAL A 149 -15.49 -9.21 -7.91
C VAL A 149 -13.99 -9.02 -8.20
N LEU A 150 -13.21 -8.69 -7.21
CA LEU A 150 -11.76 -8.45 -7.38
C LEU A 150 -11.01 -9.77 -7.54
N ALA A 151 -11.41 -10.76 -6.76
CA ALA A 151 -10.79 -12.08 -6.73
C ALA A 151 -11.77 -13.12 -7.29
N ARG A 152 -11.39 -13.82 -8.33
CA ARG A 152 -12.15 -14.97 -8.81
C ARG A 152 -11.90 -16.17 -7.90
N ALA A 153 -12.63 -16.24 -6.82
CA ALA A 153 -12.64 -17.27 -5.81
C ALA A 153 -11.81 -16.95 -4.56
N LEU A 154 -12.54 -16.48 -3.56
CA LEU A 154 -12.32 -16.95 -2.21
C LEU A 154 -12.86 -18.40 -2.14
N ASP A 155 -12.31 -19.29 -2.95
CA ASP A 155 -12.56 -20.73 -2.77
C ASP A 155 -11.77 -21.13 -1.52
N PRO A 156 -12.44 -21.46 -0.40
CA PRO A 156 -11.74 -21.85 0.81
C PRO A 156 -10.94 -23.15 0.65
N THR A 157 -11.14 -23.86 -0.46
CA THR A 157 -10.38 -25.07 -0.82
C THR A 157 -9.20 -24.77 -1.76
N SER A 158 -9.15 -23.57 -2.36
CA SER A 158 -8.05 -23.14 -3.23
C SER A 158 -6.99 -22.39 -2.42
N THR A 159 -5.75 -22.81 -2.57
CA THR A 159 -4.58 -22.07 -2.06
C THR A 159 -4.17 -20.92 -2.98
N LEU A 160 -4.81 -20.80 -4.15
CA LEU A 160 -4.47 -19.83 -5.17
C LEU A 160 -5.63 -18.85 -5.37
N THR A 161 -5.38 -17.59 -5.08
CA THR A 161 -6.26 -16.48 -5.46
C THR A 161 -5.85 -16.01 -6.85
N THR A 162 -6.78 -15.96 -7.79
CA THR A 162 -6.50 -15.47 -9.14
C THR A 162 -7.21 -14.14 -9.37
N ARG A 163 -6.60 -13.29 -10.21
CA ARG A 163 -7.18 -12.04 -10.65
C ARG A 163 -8.46 -12.28 -11.47
N ASN A 164 -9.39 -11.34 -11.43
CA ASN A 164 -10.59 -11.40 -12.26
C ASN A 164 -10.25 -11.10 -13.72
N ALA A 165 -10.43 -12.09 -14.61
CA ALA A 165 -10.10 -11.95 -16.03
C ALA A 165 -10.95 -10.88 -16.76
N GLU A 166 -12.20 -10.64 -16.35
CA GLU A 166 -13.02 -9.56 -16.90
C GLU A 166 -12.40 -8.18 -16.66
N LEU A 167 -11.81 -7.98 -15.47
CA LEU A 167 -11.16 -6.73 -15.10
C LEU A 167 -9.74 -6.64 -15.66
N CYS A 168 -9.00 -7.72 -15.53
CA CYS A 168 -7.56 -7.72 -15.71
C CYS A 168 -7.10 -8.12 -17.12
N GLY A 169 -8.03 -8.60 -17.95
CA GLY A 169 -7.72 -9.20 -19.25
C GLY A 169 -7.36 -10.69 -19.11
N ASP A 170 -7.09 -11.33 -20.25
CA ASP A 170 -6.83 -12.76 -20.33
C ASP A 170 -5.64 -13.20 -19.44
N SER A 171 -5.33 -14.44 -19.45
CA SER A 171 -4.49 -15.31 -18.61
C SER A 171 -3.46 -14.66 -17.65
N ASP A 172 -2.90 -13.49 -17.96
CA ASP A 172 -1.76 -12.94 -17.20
C ASP A 172 -2.09 -11.73 -16.34
N GLY A 173 -3.31 -11.17 -16.45
CA GLY A 173 -3.74 -10.04 -15.60
C GLY A 173 -3.02 -8.71 -15.88
N ASP A 174 -2.54 -8.51 -17.11
CA ASP A 174 -1.69 -7.38 -17.51
C ASP A 174 -2.31 -6.01 -17.23
N ALA A 175 -3.63 -5.86 -17.47
CA ALA A 175 -4.31 -4.58 -17.22
C ALA A 175 -4.28 -4.20 -15.73
N CYS A 176 -4.47 -5.18 -14.85
CA CYS A 176 -4.42 -4.95 -13.40
C CYS A 176 -3.00 -4.70 -12.91
N ARG A 177 -1.99 -5.41 -13.44
CA ARG A 177 -0.58 -5.15 -13.12
C ARG A 177 -0.13 -3.77 -13.61
N ALA A 178 -0.52 -3.37 -14.81
CA ALA A 178 -0.22 -2.03 -15.33
C ALA A 178 -0.88 -0.94 -14.48
N SER A 179 -2.14 -1.16 -14.07
CA SER A 179 -2.85 -0.26 -13.15
C SER A 179 -2.19 -0.22 -11.78
N MET A 180 -1.79 -1.36 -11.22
CA MET A 180 -1.08 -1.44 -9.94
C MET A 180 0.24 -0.66 -9.97
N LYS A 181 1.01 -0.77 -11.05
CA LYS A 181 2.22 0.02 -11.23
C LYS A 181 1.94 1.51 -11.20
N THR A 182 0.92 1.97 -11.91
CA THR A 182 0.51 3.39 -11.90
C THR A 182 0.12 3.86 -10.50
N VAL A 183 -0.65 3.05 -9.78
CA VAL A 183 -1.04 3.35 -8.39
C VAL A 183 0.18 3.41 -7.47
N TRP A 184 1.13 2.51 -7.65
CA TRP A 184 2.38 2.52 -6.89
C TRP A 184 3.21 3.79 -7.13
N GLU A 185 3.29 4.25 -8.38
CA GLU A 185 3.94 5.53 -8.73
C GLU A 185 3.24 6.72 -8.06
N GLU A 186 1.91 6.71 -7.97
CA GLU A 186 1.13 7.75 -7.26
C GLU A 186 1.38 7.74 -5.74
N GLN A 187 1.45 6.55 -5.12
CA GLN A 187 1.79 6.41 -3.70
C GLN A 187 3.20 6.93 -3.40
N GLN A 188 4.17 6.57 -4.25
CA GLN A 188 5.53 7.09 -4.15
C GLN A 188 5.54 8.61 -4.25
N ALA A 189 4.86 9.17 -5.25
CA ALA A 189 4.78 10.61 -5.43
C ALA A 189 4.13 11.31 -4.24
N ALA A 190 3.11 10.72 -3.63
CA ALA A 190 2.50 11.26 -2.41
C ALA A 190 3.48 11.20 -1.22
N ALA A 191 4.17 10.08 -1.01
CA ALA A 191 5.18 9.98 0.03
C ALA A 191 6.25 11.07 -0.13
N GLU A 192 6.78 11.27 -1.34
CA GLU A 192 7.77 12.29 -1.64
C GLU A 192 7.26 13.71 -1.39
N ARG A 193 6.03 14.03 -1.74
CA ARG A 193 5.42 15.35 -1.48
C ARG A 193 5.27 15.65 0.00
N HIS A 194 5.03 14.62 0.81
CA HIS A 194 4.74 14.80 2.24
C HIS A 194 5.97 14.66 3.13
N TYR A 195 7.09 14.15 2.61
CA TYR A 195 8.34 14.04 3.35
C TYR A 195 8.95 15.42 3.62
N ASP A 196 9.06 15.80 4.89
CA ASP A 196 9.68 17.08 5.26
C ASP A 196 11.22 16.97 5.27
N ARG A 197 11.83 17.31 4.13
CA ARG A 197 13.29 17.38 3.96
C ARG A 197 13.90 18.70 4.40
N SER A 198 13.11 19.61 4.96
CA SER A 198 13.63 20.86 5.52
C SER A 198 14.39 20.60 6.82
N GLU A 199 15.12 21.62 7.29
CA GLU A 199 15.77 21.60 8.61
C GLU A 199 14.81 21.37 9.80
N LYS A 200 13.49 21.53 9.59
CA LYS A 200 12.48 21.31 10.62
C LYS A 200 12.21 19.83 10.90
N CYS A 201 12.38 18.97 9.90
CA CYS A 201 12.24 17.51 9.97
C CYS A 201 10.97 17.07 10.73
N ARG A 202 9.83 17.68 10.42
CA ARG A 202 8.61 17.49 11.22
C ARG A 202 7.86 16.21 10.91
N PHE A 203 8.06 15.66 9.71
CA PHE A 203 7.33 14.49 9.26
C PHE A 203 8.16 13.64 8.30
N THR A 204 8.18 12.34 8.54
CA THR A 204 8.78 11.35 7.65
C THR A 204 7.69 10.48 7.04
N SER A 205 7.50 10.54 5.72
CA SER A 205 6.72 9.58 4.97
C SER A 205 7.63 8.49 4.43
N LEU A 206 7.19 7.25 4.56
CA LEU A 206 7.95 6.08 4.11
C LEU A 206 7.26 5.45 2.90
N HIS A 207 8.04 5.00 1.92
CA HIS A 207 7.55 4.17 0.83
C HIS A 207 7.25 2.78 1.37
N ALA A 208 6.04 2.30 1.17
CA ALA A 208 5.61 1.02 1.71
C ALA A 208 4.40 0.45 0.96
N TYR A 209 4.16 -0.83 1.12
CA TYR A 209 2.94 -1.52 0.74
C TYR A 209 2.72 -2.74 1.64
N GLU A 210 1.53 -3.30 1.61
CA GLU A 210 1.25 -4.53 2.34
C GLU A 210 1.15 -5.73 1.38
N TYR A 211 2.02 -6.72 1.58
CA TYR A 211 1.85 -8.05 1.01
C TYR A 211 0.84 -8.81 1.85
N THR A 212 -0.32 -9.09 1.26
CA THR A 212 -1.48 -9.63 1.96
C THR A 212 -1.77 -11.04 1.47
N ALA A 213 -1.25 -12.03 2.18
CA ALA A 213 -1.54 -13.44 1.92
C ALA A 213 -2.72 -13.93 2.74
N THR A 214 -3.59 -14.72 2.12
CA THR A 214 -4.76 -15.31 2.77
C THR A 214 -4.90 -16.82 2.48
N PRO A 215 -3.83 -17.61 2.65
CA PRO A 215 -3.87 -19.03 2.35
C PRO A 215 -4.89 -19.74 3.28
N GLY A 216 -5.86 -20.45 2.70
CA GLY A 216 -6.89 -21.15 3.47
C GLY A 216 -7.66 -20.24 4.44
N LEU A 217 -7.89 -18.97 4.08
CA LEU A 217 -8.51 -17.91 4.89
C LEU A 217 -7.70 -17.48 6.14
N ALA A 218 -6.50 -17.99 6.33
CA ALA A 218 -5.58 -17.45 7.32
C ALA A 218 -5.01 -16.12 6.81
N LYS A 219 -4.99 -15.09 7.66
CA LYS A 219 -4.44 -13.79 7.32
C LYS A 219 -2.96 -13.74 7.68
N VAL A 220 -2.11 -13.60 6.67
CA VAL A 220 -0.66 -13.45 6.82
C VAL A 220 -0.28 -12.17 6.09
N HIS A 221 -0.19 -11.08 6.84
CA HIS A 221 0.06 -9.76 6.30
C HIS A 221 1.48 -9.31 6.65
N HIS A 222 2.21 -8.82 5.68
CA HIS A 222 3.57 -8.29 5.84
C HIS A 222 3.65 -6.89 5.27
N ASN A 223 3.94 -5.90 6.10
CA ASN A 223 4.27 -4.56 5.62
C ASN A 223 5.70 -4.57 5.08
N VAL A 224 5.85 -4.26 3.81
CA VAL A 224 7.14 -4.02 3.14
C VAL A 224 7.39 -2.52 3.19
N ILE A 225 8.43 -2.12 3.90
CA ILE A 225 8.77 -0.71 4.13
C ILE A 225 10.19 -0.47 3.65
N PHE A 226 10.35 0.51 2.77
CA PHE A 226 11.63 0.88 2.19
C PHE A 226 12.28 2.01 2.97
N ARG A 227 13.58 1.93 3.12
CA ARG A 227 14.38 2.92 3.85
C ARG A 227 14.59 4.22 3.07
N ASN A 228 14.46 4.17 1.75
CA ASN A 228 14.68 5.30 0.87
C ASN A 228 13.69 5.31 -0.30
N ALA A 229 13.80 6.32 -1.18
CA ALA A 229 12.91 6.51 -2.32
C ALA A 229 13.25 5.64 -3.55
N VAL A 230 14.31 4.84 -3.47
CA VAL A 230 14.63 3.88 -4.54
C VAL A 230 13.95 2.57 -4.20
N VAL A 231 12.91 2.26 -4.94
CA VAL A 231 12.01 1.12 -4.67
C VAL A 231 11.80 0.29 -5.94
N PRO A 232 11.33 -0.94 -5.86
CA PRO A 232 10.94 -1.73 -7.03
C PRO A 232 9.90 -1.02 -7.89
N ALA A 233 9.90 -1.32 -9.19
CA ALA A 233 8.99 -0.70 -10.15
C ALA A 233 7.50 -1.00 -9.89
N SER A 234 7.19 -2.03 -9.14
CA SER A 234 5.84 -2.44 -8.74
C SER A 234 5.89 -3.16 -7.40
N PRO A 235 4.85 -3.09 -6.56
CA PRO A 235 4.73 -3.93 -5.39
C PRO A 235 4.64 -5.40 -5.79
N ILE A 236 5.14 -6.28 -4.92
CA ILE A 236 4.96 -7.73 -5.08
C ILE A 236 3.65 -8.10 -4.37
N ALA A 237 2.66 -8.53 -5.13
CA ALA A 237 1.34 -8.87 -4.60
C ALA A 237 1.20 -10.37 -4.42
N TRP A 238 0.53 -10.81 -3.35
CA TRP A 238 0.29 -12.24 -3.09
C TRP A 238 -0.44 -12.96 -4.24
N VAL A 239 -1.29 -12.25 -4.95
CA VAL A 239 -1.99 -12.80 -6.13
C VAL A 239 -1.06 -13.09 -7.31
N ASP A 240 0.12 -12.49 -7.35
CA ASP A 240 1.16 -12.71 -8.37
C ASP A 240 2.29 -13.62 -7.85
N GLU A 241 2.65 -13.50 -6.57
CA GLU A 241 3.63 -14.34 -5.88
C GLU A 241 3.01 -14.90 -4.59
N PRO A 242 2.45 -16.12 -4.64
CA PRO A 242 1.69 -16.69 -3.53
C PRO A 242 2.56 -17.28 -2.40
N ASP A 243 3.86 -17.33 -2.57
CA ASP A 243 4.79 -17.84 -1.56
C ASP A 243 5.53 -16.69 -0.87
N VAL A 244 5.51 -16.67 0.45
CA VAL A 244 6.25 -15.68 1.23
C VAL A 244 7.77 -15.77 1.04
N TYR A 245 8.30 -16.96 0.78
CA TYR A 245 9.73 -17.10 0.44
C TYR A 245 10.03 -16.50 -0.95
N GLY A 246 9.10 -16.64 -1.91
CA GLY A 246 9.17 -15.97 -3.20
C GLY A 246 9.14 -14.45 -3.05
N LEU A 247 8.27 -13.90 -2.18
CA LEU A 247 8.30 -12.48 -1.85
C LEU A 247 9.69 -12.00 -1.41
N TRP A 248 10.35 -12.78 -0.55
CA TRP A 248 11.66 -12.38 0.00
C TRP A 248 12.76 -12.52 -1.04
N GLN A 249 12.67 -13.53 -1.90
CA GLN A 249 13.58 -13.70 -3.02
C GLN A 249 13.44 -12.55 -4.02
N ASP A 250 12.21 -12.23 -4.43
CA ASP A 250 11.93 -11.12 -5.34
C ASP A 250 12.40 -9.78 -4.77
N LEU A 251 12.18 -9.52 -3.49
CA LEU A 251 12.71 -8.31 -2.81
C LEU A 251 14.23 -8.28 -2.79
N SER A 252 14.88 -9.44 -2.56
CA SER A 252 16.34 -9.52 -2.65
C SER A 252 16.82 -9.16 -4.06
N GLU A 253 16.27 -9.81 -5.07
CA GLU A 253 16.67 -9.63 -6.47
C GLU A 253 16.35 -8.22 -7.00
N GLN A 254 15.15 -7.69 -6.73
CA GLN A 254 14.67 -6.41 -7.28
C GLN A 254 15.16 -5.19 -6.50
N CYS A 255 15.57 -5.37 -5.25
CA CYS A 255 15.98 -4.28 -4.36
C CYS A 255 17.43 -4.46 -3.91
N LEU A 256 17.72 -5.41 -3.03
CA LEU A 256 19.04 -5.50 -2.39
C LEU A 256 20.18 -5.86 -3.35
N GLU A 257 19.93 -6.73 -4.32
CA GLU A 257 20.92 -7.22 -5.29
C GLU A 257 20.87 -6.49 -6.64
N ALA A 258 19.83 -5.69 -6.87
CA ALA A 258 19.65 -4.97 -8.13
C ALA A 258 20.72 -3.92 -8.41
N GLY A 259 21.50 -3.52 -7.41
CA GLY A 259 22.52 -2.50 -7.57
C GLY A 259 21.98 -1.09 -7.80
N THR A 260 20.69 -0.86 -7.52
CA THR A 260 20.02 0.43 -7.72
C THR A 260 20.16 1.38 -6.54
N GLY A 261 20.52 0.87 -5.38
CA GLY A 261 20.53 1.61 -4.11
C GLY A 261 19.20 1.48 -3.33
N CYS A 262 18.32 0.60 -3.73
CA CYS A 262 17.13 0.22 -2.97
C CYS A 262 17.53 -0.45 -1.64
N ASP A 263 16.88 -0.05 -0.51
CA ASP A 263 17.15 -0.59 0.84
C ASP A 263 15.88 -0.56 1.72
#